data_d18a28d90f3a6ecaf8fac99c1269ff4a
#
_entry.id   d18a28d90f3a6ecaf8fac99c1269ff4a
#
_cell.length_a   1.000
_cell.length_b   1.000
_cell.length_c   1.000
_cell.angle_alpha   90.00
_cell.angle_beta   90.00
_cell.angle_gamma   90.00
#
_symmetry.space_group_name_H-M   'P 1'
#
loop_
_entity.id
_entity.type
_entity.pdbx_description
1 polymer ?
#
loop_
_entity_poly.entity_id
_entity_poly.type
_entity_poly.pdbx_seq_one_letter_code
_entity_poly.pdbx_strand_id
1 'polypeptide(L)'
;MLEDALNQYFGFKTFRQGQKEVIESVLAQQDTLAILPTGNGKSLCYQLPGYLVDGIVIIISPLVSLMEDQVYGLQKQGEKRAIAFNSQLDLADRQYVMQHLQKYKFLFLSPEMIVQEAVLHQLEQVKIAMLVVDEAHCVSQWGIDFRPEYLQLGEVKKRLKAPVTLALTATATAQVEADIRQVLLAKNANVYRYSMNRSNIGLFVEQTTDKDASLEDYLSRLGGAGIIYCSTRSKVEEVYNKLRQRYLVGYYHGGLASDQRKTLQQQFSQNKLKLLVATNAFGMGINKEDIRFVIHYDLPDSLENYSQEIGRAGRDGKQSNAILLYQEHDEQIHYFFQRENKEERLALERTVQEKRKEPLTPLQEKWQQKMKELGTSFWLETLKRNEQQKQEQLQKMLAYIHFTGCRRQFLLAHFGEEAQENPYCCDNDGIEIAGEEQLPEKKEAHHWQERLIKIFKDIN
;
A
#
# COMPACT_ATOMS: atom_id res chain seq x y z
N MET A 1 11.10 11.58 28.94
CA MET A 1 9.71 11.01 29.03
C MET A 1 9.27 10.25 27.79
N LEU A 2 9.14 10.85 26.61
CA LEU A 2 8.73 10.08 25.41
C LEU A 2 9.83 9.15 24.89
N GLU A 3 11.08 9.56 24.95
CA GLU A 3 12.24 8.76 24.59
C GLU A 3 12.39 7.53 25.50
N ASP A 4 12.09 7.67 26.79
CA ASP A 4 12.11 6.55 27.73
C ASP A 4 11.02 5.54 27.41
N ALA A 5 9.81 6.02 27.10
CA ALA A 5 8.71 5.17 26.66
C ALA A 5 9.02 4.48 25.32
N LEU A 6 9.62 5.21 24.36
CA LEU A 6 10.07 4.65 23.09
C LEU A 6 11.05 3.49 23.31
N ASN A 7 12.04 3.71 24.18
CA ASN A 7 13.01 2.67 24.51
C ASN A 7 12.37 1.49 25.26
N GLN A 8 11.48 1.77 26.21
CA GLN A 8 10.81 0.76 27.03
C GLN A 8 9.91 -0.16 26.17
N TYR A 9 9.10 0.40 25.27
CA TYR A 9 8.11 -0.38 24.51
C TYR A 9 8.65 -0.94 23.19
N PHE A 10 9.62 -0.25 22.56
CA PHE A 10 10.08 -0.59 21.21
C PHE A 10 11.60 -0.82 21.11
N GLY A 11 12.38 -0.53 22.15
CA GLY A 11 13.84 -0.69 22.16
C GLY A 11 14.58 0.36 21.30
N PHE A 12 13.88 1.39 20.80
CA PHE A 12 14.49 2.46 20.01
C PHE A 12 14.98 3.59 20.92
N LYS A 13 16.14 4.17 20.58
CA LYS A 13 16.72 5.29 21.33
C LYS A 13 16.27 6.66 20.85
N THR A 14 15.88 6.77 19.59
CA THR A 14 15.52 8.03 18.93
C THR A 14 14.34 7.84 18.02
N PHE A 15 13.53 8.88 17.89
CA PHE A 15 12.46 8.93 16.89
C PHE A 15 13.02 9.16 15.49
N ARG A 16 12.35 8.63 14.49
CA ARG A 16 12.55 9.05 13.11
C ARG A 16 11.87 10.40 12.90
N GLN A 17 12.29 11.13 11.86
CA GLN A 17 11.76 12.45 11.52
C GLN A 17 10.23 12.45 11.47
N GLY A 18 9.59 13.37 12.18
CA GLY A 18 8.15 13.57 12.22
C GLY A 18 7.38 12.67 13.20
N GLN A 19 7.97 11.59 13.70
CA GLN A 19 7.27 10.71 14.63
C GLN A 19 6.97 11.38 15.97
N LYS A 20 7.94 12.11 16.52
CA LYS A 20 7.81 12.74 17.85
C LYS A 20 6.73 13.81 17.84
N GLU A 21 6.75 14.69 16.86
CA GLU A 21 5.80 15.80 16.71
C GLU A 21 4.36 15.29 16.56
N VAL A 22 4.17 14.24 15.75
CA VAL A 22 2.86 13.59 15.58
C VAL A 22 2.38 12.96 16.89
N ILE A 23 3.27 12.26 17.61
CA ILE A 23 2.94 11.61 18.88
C ILE A 23 2.57 12.66 19.93
N GLU A 24 3.33 13.74 20.04
CA GLU A 24 3.05 14.85 20.98
C GLU A 24 1.70 15.50 20.68
N SER A 25 1.38 15.71 19.40
CA SER A 25 0.09 16.26 18.97
C SER A 25 -1.09 15.36 19.38
N VAL A 26 -0.97 14.06 19.12
CA VAL A 26 -2.01 13.08 19.49
C VAL A 26 -2.19 12.98 21.02
N LEU A 27 -1.09 12.99 21.78
CA LEU A 27 -1.16 12.98 23.24
C LEU A 27 -1.75 14.27 23.82
N ALA A 28 -1.57 15.40 23.11
CA ALA A 28 -2.23 16.67 23.42
C ALA A 28 -3.71 16.72 22.98
N GLN A 29 -4.29 15.57 22.54
CA GLN A 29 -5.67 15.44 22.10
C GLN A 29 -6.02 16.33 20.89
N GLN A 30 -5.04 16.58 20.01
CA GLN A 30 -5.24 17.34 18.77
C GLN A 30 -5.42 16.38 17.59
N ASP A 31 -6.51 16.56 16.85
CA ASP A 31 -6.66 15.88 15.56
C ASP A 31 -5.44 16.16 14.69
N THR A 32 -4.92 15.13 14.07
CA THR A 32 -3.63 15.22 13.40
C THR A 32 -3.66 14.52 12.03
N LEU A 33 -3.19 15.22 11.00
CA LEU A 33 -2.81 14.64 9.73
C LEU A 33 -1.29 14.51 9.67
N ALA A 34 -0.80 13.30 9.47
CA ALA A 34 0.62 13.06 9.30
C ALA A 34 0.90 12.46 7.91
N ILE A 35 1.57 13.25 7.08
CA ILE A 35 2.06 12.86 5.75
C ILE A 35 3.54 12.50 5.92
N LEU A 36 3.80 11.21 6.02
CA LEU A 36 5.13 10.65 6.33
C LEU A 36 5.53 9.67 5.22
N PRO A 37 6.77 9.73 4.72
CA PRO A 37 7.21 8.85 3.65
C PRO A 37 7.07 7.36 3.99
N THR A 38 6.98 6.51 2.97
CA THR A 38 6.99 5.06 3.15
C THR A 38 8.28 4.62 3.84
N GLY A 39 8.16 3.66 4.78
CA GLY A 39 9.31 3.18 5.55
C GLY A 39 9.67 4.03 6.77
N ASN A 40 9.01 5.16 7.02
CA ASN A 40 9.27 6.02 8.18
C ASN A 40 8.67 5.51 9.50
N GLY A 41 8.08 4.32 9.52
CA GLY A 41 7.52 3.72 10.74
C GLY A 41 6.26 4.43 11.24
N LYS A 42 5.32 4.78 10.35
CA LYS A 42 4.02 5.42 10.66
C LYS A 42 3.25 4.75 11.79
N SER A 43 3.36 3.42 11.91
CA SER A 43 2.66 2.66 12.96
C SER A 43 3.06 3.09 14.38
N LEU A 44 4.29 3.54 14.58
CA LEU A 44 4.75 4.04 15.88
C LEU A 44 3.93 5.26 16.36
N CYS A 45 3.44 6.08 15.42
CA CYS A 45 2.68 7.29 15.71
C CYS A 45 1.33 7.02 16.41
N TYR A 46 0.80 5.80 16.33
CA TYR A 46 -0.38 5.40 17.10
C TYR A 46 -0.09 4.30 18.14
N GLN A 47 0.92 3.48 17.92
CA GLN A 47 1.25 2.41 18.85
C GLN A 47 1.81 2.97 20.17
N LEU A 48 2.76 3.89 20.11
CA LEU A 48 3.34 4.47 21.32
C LEU A 48 2.31 5.28 22.13
N PRO A 49 1.56 6.25 21.56
CA PRO A 49 0.48 6.90 22.29
C PRO A 49 -0.54 5.87 22.81
N GLY A 50 -0.84 4.84 22.03
CA GLY A 50 -1.75 3.78 22.45
C GLY A 50 -1.36 3.16 23.79
N TYR A 51 -0.09 2.93 24.06
CA TYR A 51 0.37 2.42 25.35
C TYR A 51 0.29 3.44 26.49
N LEU A 52 0.33 4.73 26.17
CA LEU A 52 0.39 5.82 27.15
C LEU A 52 -0.99 6.36 27.56
N VAL A 53 -2.04 6.07 26.79
CA VAL A 53 -3.42 6.51 27.05
C VAL A 53 -4.31 5.34 27.38
N ASP A 54 -5.38 5.60 28.15
CA ASP A 54 -6.35 4.57 28.52
C ASP A 54 -7.49 4.49 27.50
N GLY A 55 -7.94 3.27 27.19
CA GLY A 55 -8.98 2.98 26.19
C GLY A 55 -8.45 2.21 24.98
N ILE A 56 -9.33 1.93 24.05
CA ILE A 56 -9.04 1.17 22.83
C ILE A 56 -8.56 2.11 21.75
N VAL A 57 -7.50 1.74 21.04
CA VAL A 57 -7.07 2.37 19.79
C VAL A 57 -7.77 1.65 18.65
N ILE A 58 -8.62 2.37 17.92
CA ILE A 58 -9.28 1.86 16.72
C ILE A 58 -8.44 2.26 15.52
N ILE A 59 -8.02 1.29 14.71
CA ILE A 59 -7.24 1.52 13.50
C ILE A 59 -8.03 1.05 12.28
N ILE A 60 -8.39 2.01 11.42
CA ILE A 60 -9.03 1.72 10.13
C ILE A 60 -7.94 1.54 9.09
N SER A 61 -7.95 0.39 8.44
CA SER A 61 -6.97 0.04 7.40
C SER A 61 -7.68 -0.56 6.18
N PRO A 62 -7.23 -0.23 4.95
CA PRO A 62 -7.93 -0.63 3.73
C PRO A 62 -7.76 -2.11 3.39
N LEU A 63 -6.75 -2.78 3.91
CA LEU A 63 -6.42 -4.14 3.53
C LEU A 63 -6.34 -5.11 4.72
N VAL A 64 -7.00 -6.24 4.56
CA VAL A 64 -6.99 -7.33 5.56
C VAL A 64 -5.58 -7.84 5.82
N SER A 65 -4.77 -8.04 4.77
CA SER A 65 -3.38 -8.48 4.92
C SER A 65 -2.53 -7.50 5.73
N LEU A 66 -2.71 -6.20 5.51
CA LEU A 66 -2.03 -5.16 6.27
C LEU A 66 -2.39 -5.22 7.76
N MET A 67 -3.69 -5.35 8.06
CA MET A 67 -4.17 -5.47 9.44
C MET A 67 -3.57 -6.71 10.13
N GLU A 68 -3.56 -7.85 9.44
CA GLU A 68 -2.99 -9.10 9.98
C GLU A 68 -1.49 -8.98 10.23
N ASP A 69 -0.75 -8.35 9.32
CA ASP A 69 0.68 -8.13 9.47
C ASP A 69 1.00 -7.18 10.65
N GLN A 70 0.21 -6.12 10.84
CA GLN A 70 0.35 -5.22 11.98
C GLN A 70 0.04 -5.95 13.31
N VAL A 71 -1.03 -6.71 13.36
CA VAL A 71 -1.40 -7.52 14.54
C VAL A 71 -0.31 -8.56 14.85
N TYR A 72 0.16 -9.27 13.84
CA TYR A 72 1.25 -10.24 14.02
C TYR A 72 2.53 -9.57 14.54
N GLY A 73 2.87 -8.39 14.02
CA GLY A 73 4.01 -7.59 14.49
C GLY A 73 3.89 -7.22 15.97
N LEU A 74 2.72 -6.72 16.40
CA LEU A 74 2.43 -6.40 17.79
C LEU A 74 2.50 -7.63 18.70
N GLN A 75 1.90 -8.75 18.28
CA GLN A 75 1.91 -9.99 19.04
C GLN A 75 3.33 -10.56 19.19
N LYS A 76 4.16 -10.45 18.14
CA LYS A 76 5.57 -10.85 18.21
C LYS A 76 6.37 -10.00 19.19
N GLN A 77 6.01 -8.73 19.38
CA GLN A 77 6.58 -7.84 20.38
C GLN A 77 6.00 -8.06 21.79
N GLY A 78 5.10 -9.01 21.97
CA GLY A 78 4.49 -9.36 23.25
C GLY A 78 3.13 -8.72 23.53
N GLU A 79 2.60 -7.86 22.65
CA GLU A 79 1.26 -7.28 22.80
C GLU A 79 0.17 -8.24 22.31
N LYS A 80 -0.43 -8.98 23.23
CA LYS A 80 -1.47 -9.96 22.92
C LYS A 80 -2.88 -9.35 22.79
N ARG A 81 -3.05 -8.08 23.16
CA ARG A 81 -4.33 -7.36 23.12
C ARG A 81 -4.55 -6.64 21.78
N ALA A 82 -3.96 -7.17 20.71
CA ALA A 82 -4.15 -6.68 19.36
C ALA A 82 -4.92 -7.70 18.53
N ILE A 83 -5.91 -7.23 17.76
CA ILE A 83 -6.73 -8.10 16.90
C ILE A 83 -7.10 -7.38 15.59
N ALA A 84 -7.15 -8.15 14.50
CA ALA A 84 -7.71 -7.73 13.23
C ALA A 84 -9.15 -8.24 13.10
N PHE A 85 -10.12 -7.33 13.19
CA PHE A 85 -11.53 -7.65 13.06
C PHE A 85 -11.98 -7.41 11.60
N ASN A 86 -12.04 -8.49 10.85
CA ASN A 86 -12.30 -8.46 9.41
C ASN A 86 -13.28 -9.55 8.97
N SER A 87 -13.56 -9.63 7.67
CA SER A 87 -14.50 -10.59 7.09
C SER A 87 -14.01 -12.04 7.11
N GLN A 88 -12.75 -12.31 7.42
CA GLN A 88 -12.18 -13.66 7.47
C GLN A 88 -12.38 -14.34 8.85
N LEU A 89 -12.67 -13.56 9.90
CA LEU A 89 -13.04 -14.13 11.20
C LEU A 89 -14.36 -14.88 11.07
N ASP A 90 -14.46 -16.03 11.68
CA ASP A 90 -15.73 -16.75 11.76
C ASP A 90 -16.76 -16.01 12.64
N LEU A 91 -18.00 -16.46 12.59
CA LEU A 91 -19.10 -15.79 13.29
C LEU A 91 -18.93 -15.85 14.82
N ALA A 92 -18.43 -16.97 15.35
CA ALA A 92 -18.22 -17.16 16.77
C ALA A 92 -17.10 -16.26 17.29
N ASP A 93 -16.00 -16.18 16.56
CA ASP A 93 -14.89 -15.29 16.90
C ASP A 93 -15.30 -13.82 16.85
N ARG A 94 -16.08 -13.41 15.83
CA ARG A 94 -16.62 -12.05 15.78
C ARG A 94 -17.49 -11.71 16.98
N GLN A 95 -18.38 -12.62 17.36
CA GLN A 95 -19.24 -12.43 18.54
C GLN A 95 -18.41 -12.35 19.81
N TYR A 96 -17.42 -13.22 19.97
CA TYR A 96 -16.51 -13.20 21.11
C TYR A 96 -15.76 -11.87 21.24
N VAL A 97 -15.18 -11.38 20.13
CA VAL A 97 -14.46 -10.11 20.11
C VAL A 97 -15.37 -8.96 20.51
N MET A 98 -16.57 -8.87 19.93
CA MET A 98 -17.53 -7.80 20.21
C MET A 98 -18.00 -7.80 21.68
N GLN A 99 -18.18 -8.97 22.28
CA GLN A 99 -18.55 -9.10 23.71
C GLN A 99 -17.41 -8.77 24.67
N HIS A 100 -16.16 -8.80 24.20
CA HIS A 100 -14.97 -8.63 25.03
C HIS A 100 -14.05 -7.50 24.57
N LEU A 101 -14.60 -6.47 23.94
CA LEU A 101 -13.84 -5.33 23.41
C LEU A 101 -12.86 -4.73 24.42
N GLN A 102 -13.25 -4.67 25.69
CA GLN A 102 -12.42 -4.12 26.79
C GLN A 102 -11.10 -4.88 27.01
N LYS A 103 -10.96 -6.11 26.50
CA LYS A 103 -9.71 -6.88 26.58
C LYS A 103 -8.68 -6.46 25.55
N TYR A 104 -9.09 -5.70 24.53
CA TYR A 104 -8.21 -5.31 23.43
C TYR A 104 -7.69 -3.88 23.61
N LYS A 105 -6.44 -3.70 23.23
CA LYS A 105 -5.77 -2.40 23.20
C LYS A 105 -5.74 -1.81 21.80
N PHE A 106 -5.48 -2.65 20.80
CA PHE A 106 -5.43 -2.28 19.39
C PHE A 106 -6.44 -3.10 18.59
N LEU A 107 -7.45 -2.43 18.06
CA LEU A 107 -8.50 -3.03 17.25
C LEU A 107 -8.39 -2.53 15.81
N PHE A 108 -7.92 -3.39 14.93
CA PHE A 108 -7.84 -3.11 13.50
C PHE A 108 -9.16 -3.51 12.83
N LEU A 109 -9.73 -2.60 12.06
CA LEU A 109 -11.00 -2.79 11.34
C LEU A 109 -10.86 -2.37 9.88
N SER A 110 -11.55 -3.08 8.99
CA SER A 110 -11.76 -2.55 7.65
C SER A 110 -12.84 -1.47 7.67
N PRO A 111 -12.84 -0.53 6.72
CA PRO A 111 -13.86 0.52 6.64
C PRO A 111 -15.28 -0.05 6.52
N GLU A 112 -15.45 -1.19 5.82
CA GLU A 112 -16.75 -1.87 5.69
C GLU A 112 -17.25 -2.48 7.01
N MET A 113 -16.34 -2.83 7.91
CA MET A 113 -16.73 -3.40 9.20
C MET A 113 -17.15 -2.32 10.20
N ILE A 114 -16.42 -1.19 10.24
CA ILE A 114 -16.69 -0.16 11.24
C ILE A 114 -18.01 0.57 10.98
N VAL A 115 -18.47 0.68 9.74
CA VAL A 115 -19.74 1.32 9.39
C VAL A 115 -20.97 0.43 9.66
N GLN A 116 -20.79 -0.84 10.02
CA GLN A 116 -21.90 -1.71 10.36
C GLN A 116 -22.52 -1.29 11.68
N GLU A 117 -23.84 -1.11 11.69
CA GLU A 117 -24.58 -0.62 12.85
C GLU A 117 -24.34 -1.45 14.11
N ALA A 118 -24.32 -2.79 13.96
CA ALA A 118 -24.06 -3.70 15.09
C ALA A 118 -22.65 -3.52 15.69
N VAL A 119 -21.64 -3.24 14.86
CA VAL A 119 -20.27 -2.99 15.29
C VAL A 119 -20.16 -1.64 15.98
N LEU A 120 -20.71 -0.60 15.37
CA LEU A 120 -20.73 0.77 15.94
C LEU A 120 -21.39 0.79 17.31
N HIS A 121 -22.56 0.17 17.46
CA HIS A 121 -23.29 0.13 18.71
C HIS A 121 -22.46 -0.50 19.84
N GLN A 122 -21.68 -1.55 19.56
CA GLN A 122 -20.80 -2.15 20.57
C GLN A 122 -19.60 -1.25 20.90
N LEU A 123 -19.02 -0.59 19.90
CA LEU A 123 -17.92 0.34 20.09
C LEU A 123 -18.31 1.60 20.88
N GLU A 124 -19.56 2.05 20.78
CA GLU A 124 -20.10 3.17 21.55
C GLU A 124 -20.13 2.89 23.07
N GLN A 125 -20.10 1.62 23.48
CA GLN A 125 -20.15 1.20 24.88
C GLN A 125 -18.78 1.12 25.58
N VAL A 126 -17.70 1.36 24.84
CA VAL A 126 -16.34 1.23 25.37
C VAL A 126 -15.58 2.56 25.25
N LYS A 127 -14.57 2.73 26.12
CA LYS A 127 -13.72 3.91 26.08
C LYS A 127 -12.77 3.84 24.89
N ILE A 128 -12.91 4.78 23.96
CA ILE A 128 -12.03 4.93 22.81
C ILE A 128 -10.88 5.87 23.17
N ALA A 129 -9.65 5.43 22.98
CA ALA A 129 -8.43 6.23 23.18
C ALA A 129 -8.18 7.17 22.01
N MET A 130 -8.27 6.64 20.79
CA MET A 130 -8.12 7.38 19.53
C MET A 130 -8.72 6.61 18.37
N LEU A 131 -9.07 7.35 17.32
CA LEU A 131 -9.41 6.81 16.00
C LEU A 131 -8.23 7.07 15.06
N VAL A 132 -7.66 6.01 14.52
CA VAL A 132 -6.57 6.09 13.53
C VAL A 132 -7.12 5.68 12.16
N VAL A 133 -6.85 6.51 11.16
CA VAL A 133 -7.18 6.19 9.76
C VAL A 133 -5.86 6.03 9.02
N ASP A 134 -5.45 4.79 8.85
CA ASP A 134 -4.25 4.45 8.09
C ASP A 134 -4.56 4.46 6.59
N GLU A 135 -3.55 4.79 5.78
CA GLU A 135 -3.69 5.04 4.34
C GLU A 135 -4.84 6.01 4.03
N ALA A 136 -4.87 7.14 4.76
CA ALA A 136 -5.97 8.11 4.72
C ALA A 136 -6.20 8.72 3.33
N HIS A 137 -5.25 8.61 2.40
CA HIS A 137 -5.46 8.97 0.99
C HIS A 137 -6.62 8.18 0.33
N CYS A 138 -7.00 7.02 0.89
CA CYS A 138 -8.17 6.27 0.45
C CYS A 138 -9.50 7.05 0.57
N VAL A 139 -9.55 8.12 1.33
CA VAL A 139 -10.69 9.05 1.35
C VAL A 139 -10.91 9.69 -0.02
N SER A 140 -9.83 10.02 -0.73
CA SER A 140 -9.88 10.74 -2.00
C SER A 140 -9.72 9.81 -3.21
N GLN A 141 -8.61 9.10 -3.28
CA GLN A 141 -8.26 8.28 -4.46
C GLN A 141 -8.94 6.92 -4.51
N TRP A 142 -8.97 6.24 -3.37
CA TRP A 142 -9.43 4.85 -3.29
C TRP A 142 -10.79 4.72 -2.61
N GLY A 143 -11.16 5.68 -1.74
CA GLY A 143 -12.39 5.61 -0.99
C GLY A 143 -13.62 5.61 -1.86
N ILE A 144 -13.60 6.36 -2.94
CA ILE A 144 -14.73 6.48 -3.85
C ILE A 144 -14.84 5.26 -4.76
N ASP A 145 -13.73 4.77 -5.32
CA ASP A 145 -13.74 3.64 -6.25
C ASP A 145 -13.95 2.29 -5.58
N PHE A 146 -13.21 2.06 -4.49
CA PHE A 146 -13.15 0.74 -3.88
C PHE A 146 -13.82 0.66 -2.52
N ARG A 147 -13.84 1.77 -1.76
CA ARG A 147 -14.27 1.78 -0.36
C ARG A 147 -14.97 3.07 0.02
N PRO A 148 -16.19 3.28 -0.46
CA PRO A 148 -16.98 4.48 -0.17
C PRO A 148 -17.24 4.67 1.33
N GLU A 149 -17.02 3.64 2.13
CA GLU A 149 -17.11 3.64 3.58
C GLU A 149 -16.15 4.64 4.23
N TYR A 150 -15.01 4.95 3.57
CA TYR A 150 -14.12 6.01 4.06
C TYR A 150 -14.79 7.37 4.15
N LEU A 151 -15.75 7.67 3.28
CA LEU A 151 -16.53 8.91 3.35
C LEU A 151 -17.44 8.98 4.59
N GLN A 152 -17.80 7.82 5.15
CA GLN A 152 -18.65 7.72 6.33
C GLN A 152 -17.85 7.83 7.65
N LEU A 153 -16.51 7.77 7.60
CA LEU A 153 -15.68 7.79 8.81
C LEU A 153 -15.81 9.07 9.63
N GLY A 154 -16.21 10.18 9.01
CA GLY A 154 -16.55 11.41 9.72
C GLY A 154 -17.76 11.24 10.65
N GLU A 155 -18.79 10.51 10.23
CA GLU A 155 -19.94 10.19 11.07
C GLU A 155 -19.60 9.13 12.12
N VAL A 156 -18.79 8.13 11.76
CA VAL A 156 -18.24 7.15 12.72
C VAL A 156 -17.52 7.85 13.86
N LYS A 157 -16.64 8.80 13.55
CA LYS A 157 -15.92 9.61 14.55
C LYS A 157 -16.87 10.29 15.53
N LYS A 158 -17.92 10.95 15.03
CA LYS A 158 -18.92 11.65 15.85
C LYS A 158 -19.65 10.68 16.78
N ARG A 159 -20.10 9.55 16.26
CA ARG A 159 -20.82 8.53 17.01
C ARG A 159 -19.96 7.92 18.12
N LEU A 160 -18.72 7.57 17.80
CA LEU A 160 -17.77 7.00 18.77
C LEU A 160 -17.29 8.03 19.80
N LYS A 161 -17.61 9.32 19.64
CA LYS A 161 -17.10 10.41 20.49
C LYS A 161 -15.59 10.31 20.67
N ALA A 162 -14.90 9.92 19.59
CA ALA A 162 -13.47 9.71 19.61
C ALA A 162 -12.75 11.00 20.02
N PRO A 163 -11.91 10.95 21.05
CA PRO A 163 -11.28 12.15 21.61
C PRO A 163 -10.29 12.80 20.63
N VAL A 164 -9.62 11.99 19.83
CA VAL A 164 -8.62 12.42 18.86
C VAL A 164 -8.64 11.50 17.63
N THR A 165 -8.43 12.11 16.47
CA THR A 165 -8.26 11.38 15.20
C THR A 165 -6.87 11.59 14.64
N LEU A 166 -6.19 10.50 14.32
CA LEU A 166 -4.91 10.49 13.62
C LEU A 166 -5.10 9.93 12.21
N ALA A 167 -4.95 10.78 11.20
CA ALA A 167 -4.93 10.38 9.80
C ALA A 167 -3.48 10.22 9.33
N LEU A 168 -3.14 9.06 8.79
CA LEU A 168 -1.80 8.71 8.33
C LEU A 168 -1.82 8.42 6.83
N THR A 169 -0.88 8.96 6.10
CA THR A 169 -0.65 8.61 4.69
C THR A 169 0.81 8.78 4.31
N ALA A 170 1.24 8.09 3.27
CA ALA A 170 2.55 8.31 2.68
C ALA A 170 2.50 9.32 1.52
N THR A 171 1.37 9.41 0.84
CA THR A 171 1.20 10.20 -0.38
C THR A 171 -0.02 11.10 -0.24
N ALA A 172 0.17 12.40 -0.38
CA ALA A 172 -0.94 13.34 -0.41
C ALA A 172 -0.60 14.55 -1.30
N THR A 173 -1.38 14.71 -2.36
CA THR A 173 -1.44 15.97 -3.09
C THR A 173 -2.25 16.99 -2.26
N ALA A 174 -2.21 18.26 -2.64
CA ALA A 174 -2.99 19.30 -1.96
C ALA A 174 -4.50 18.99 -1.92
N GLN A 175 -5.03 18.37 -3.01
CA GLN A 175 -6.42 17.95 -3.06
C GLN A 175 -6.73 16.82 -2.09
N VAL A 176 -5.86 15.80 -2.03
CA VAL A 176 -6.00 14.67 -1.09
C VAL A 176 -5.95 15.17 0.37
N GLU A 177 -5.05 16.09 0.68
CA GLU A 177 -5.00 16.71 2.00
C GLU A 177 -6.31 17.42 2.36
N ALA A 178 -6.84 18.23 1.43
CA ALA A 178 -8.11 18.95 1.62
C ALA A 178 -9.26 17.97 1.89
N ASP A 179 -9.36 16.89 1.13
CA ASP A 179 -10.40 15.87 1.28
C ASP A 179 -10.30 15.16 2.66
N ILE A 180 -9.08 14.77 3.07
CA ILE A 180 -8.85 14.17 4.39
C ILE A 180 -9.29 15.12 5.51
N ARG A 181 -8.89 16.37 5.44
CA ARG A 181 -9.24 17.38 6.44
C ARG A 181 -10.75 17.59 6.53
N GLN A 182 -11.40 17.68 5.38
CA GLN A 182 -12.86 17.90 5.32
C GLN A 182 -13.65 16.73 5.89
N VAL A 183 -13.24 15.49 5.61
CA VAL A 183 -14.00 14.29 5.99
C VAL A 183 -13.68 13.83 7.41
N LEU A 184 -12.41 13.85 7.80
CA LEU A 184 -11.95 13.16 9.01
C LEU A 184 -11.60 14.07 10.18
N LEU A 185 -11.19 15.32 9.94
CA LEU A 185 -10.50 16.08 10.96
C LEU A 185 -11.28 17.32 11.41
N ALA A 186 -10.99 17.79 12.61
CA ALA A 186 -11.47 19.07 13.08
C ALA A 186 -10.80 20.23 12.32
N LYS A 187 -11.47 21.40 12.28
CA LYS A 187 -10.95 22.58 11.56
C LYS A 187 -9.56 23.05 12.05
N ASN A 188 -9.26 22.83 13.33
CA ASN A 188 -8.00 23.20 13.99
C ASN A 188 -7.01 22.04 14.07
N ALA A 189 -7.16 21.00 13.26
CA ALA A 189 -6.26 19.86 13.24
C ALA A 189 -4.85 20.26 12.85
N ASN A 190 -3.86 19.66 13.52
CA ASN A 190 -2.47 19.82 13.15
C ASN A 190 -2.14 19.02 11.87
N VAL A 191 -1.29 19.61 11.03
CA VAL A 191 -0.81 18.95 9.80
C VAL A 191 0.71 18.90 9.86
N TYR A 192 1.26 17.70 9.83
CA TYR A 192 2.69 17.44 9.73
C TYR A 192 2.99 16.80 8.38
N ARG A 193 3.74 17.55 7.57
CA ARG A 193 4.16 17.10 6.24
C ARG A 193 5.67 16.96 6.24
N TYR A 194 6.15 15.78 5.95
CA TYR A 194 7.56 15.49 5.77
C TYR A 194 7.82 15.03 4.34
N SER A 195 8.98 15.39 3.84
CA SER A 195 9.33 15.16 2.45
C SER A 195 9.22 13.69 2.06
N MET A 196 8.62 13.45 0.90
CA MET A 196 8.56 12.14 0.26
C MET A 196 9.85 11.77 -0.44
N ASN A 197 10.81 12.69 -0.48
CA ASN A 197 12.08 12.48 -1.13
C ASN A 197 12.85 11.32 -0.49
N ARG A 198 13.18 10.34 -1.31
CA ARG A 198 14.02 9.19 -0.98
C ARG A 198 15.34 9.35 -1.73
N SER A 199 16.25 10.17 -1.18
CA SER A 199 17.52 10.51 -1.81
C SER A 199 18.42 9.30 -2.11
N ASN A 200 18.20 8.18 -1.43
CA ASN A 200 18.91 6.94 -1.62
C ASN A 200 18.36 6.06 -2.76
N ILE A 201 17.31 6.48 -3.47
CA ILE A 201 16.73 5.73 -4.59
C ILE A 201 17.07 6.45 -5.89
N GLY A 202 17.88 5.85 -6.76
CA GLY A 202 18.09 6.33 -8.12
C GLY A 202 16.87 6.05 -9.01
N LEU A 203 16.47 7.01 -9.83
CA LEU A 203 15.29 6.91 -10.70
C LEU A 203 15.72 6.74 -12.15
N PHE A 204 15.23 5.68 -12.80
CA PHE A 204 15.55 5.33 -14.17
C PHE A 204 14.28 5.07 -14.97
N VAL A 205 14.20 5.60 -16.20
CA VAL A 205 13.15 5.28 -17.16
C VAL A 205 13.80 4.85 -18.46
N GLU A 206 13.60 3.62 -18.86
CA GLU A 206 14.09 3.10 -20.13
C GLU A 206 12.94 2.95 -21.12
N GLN A 207 13.06 3.63 -22.25
CA GLN A 207 12.19 3.40 -23.40
C GLN A 207 12.80 2.29 -24.25
N THR A 208 12.11 1.17 -24.37
CA THR A 208 12.63 -0.03 -25.02
C THR A 208 11.63 -0.60 -26.03
N THR A 209 12.13 -1.32 -27.01
CA THR A 209 11.30 -2.13 -27.93
C THR A 209 11.20 -3.59 -27.49
N ASP A 210 12.03 -4.03 -26.53
CA ASP A 210 12.05 -5.40 -25.98
C ASP A 210 12.25 -5.35 -24.46
N LYS A 211 11.14 -5.37 -23.73
CA LYS A 211 11.15 -5.34 -22.27
C LYS A 211 11.78 -6.58 -21.63
N ASP A 212 11.71 -7.74 -22.31
CA ASP A 212 12.30 -8.96 -21.79
C ASP A 212 13.83 -8.86 -21.82
N ALA A 213 14.39 -8.40 -22.93
CA ALA A 213 15.82 -8.17 -23.06
C ALA A 213 16.31 -7.09 -22.08
N SER A 214 15.60 -5.98 -21.94
CA SER A 214 15.93 -4.95 -20.96
C SER A 214 15.84 -5.46 -19.52
N LEU A 215 14.80 -6.23 -19.17
CA LEU A 215 14.67 -6.83 -17.84
C LEU A 215 15.84 -7.76 -17.52
N GLU A 216 16.23 -8.64 -18.43
CA GLU A 216 17.36 -9.57 -18.25
C GLU A 216 18.69 -8.80 -18.11
N ASP A 217 18.91 -7.74 -18.89
CA ASP A 217 20.10 -6.90 -18.76
C ASP A 217 20.18 -6.25 -17.38
N TYR A 218 19.07 -5.66 -16.89
CA TYR A 218 19.03 -5.10 -15.53
C TYR A 218 19.28 -6.16 -14.46
N LEU A 219 18.62 -7.31 -14.53
CA LEU A 219 18.79 -8.38 -13.55
C LEU A 219 20.20 -8.96 -13.53
N SER A 220 20.93 -8.91 -14.66
CA SER A 220 22.34 -9.33 -14.72
C SER A 220 23.30 -8.39 -13.98
N ARG A 221 22.91 -7.12 -13.80
CA ARG A 221 23.71 -6.06 -13.17
C ARG A 221 23.26 -5.73 -11.74
N LEU A 222 22.02 -6.06 -11.39
CA LEU A 222 21.44 -5.76 -10.09
C LEU A 222 21.71 -6.90 -9.10
N GLY A 223 21.89 -6.54 -7.83
CA GLY A 223 22.06 -7.47 -6.72
C GLY A 223 21.03 -7.27 -5.61
N GLY A 224 21.01 -8.17 -4.66
CA GLY A 224 20.13 -8.10 -3.51
C GLY A 224 18.69 -8.54 -3.79
N ALA A 225 17.75 -8.09 -2.96
CA ALA A 225 16.33 -8.42 -3.13
C ALA A 225 15.64 -7.39 -4.02
N GLY A 226 14.75 -7.84 -4.92
CA GLY A 226 14.03 -6.97 -5.85
C GLY A 226 12.56 -7.32 -6.04
N ILE A 227 11.78 -6.33 -6.46
CA ILE A 227 10.37 -6.50 -6.84
C ILE A 227 10.21 -6.08 -8.30
N ILE A 228 9.44 -6.86 -9.06
CA ILE A 228 9.07 -6.57 -10.44
C ILE A 228 7.55 -6.41 -10.48
N TYR A 229 7.08 -5.20 -10.81
CA TYR A 229 5.65 -4.90 -10.90
C TYR A 229 5.12 -5.08 -12.31
N CYS A 230 3.98 -5.79 -12.40
CA CYS A 230 3.20 -5.98 -13.63
C CYS A 230 1.75 -5.55 -13.41
N SER A 231 1.08 -5.08 -14.47
CA SER A 231 -0.29 -4.56 -14.40
C SER A 231 -1.35 -5.66 -14.24
N THR A 232 -1.11 -6.87 -14.72
CA THR A 232 -2.09 -7.96 -14.72
C THR A 232 -1.57 -9.24 -14.10
N ARG A 233 -2.50 -10.07 -13.60
CA ARG A 233 -2.18 -11.41 -13.05
C ARG A 233 -1.49 -12.30 -14.09
N SER A 234 -2.01 -12.30 -15.31
CA SER A 234 -1.45 -13.09 -16.42
C SER A 234 -0.02 -12.67 -16.75
N LYS A 235 0.29 -11.34 -16.74
CA LYS A 235 1.64 -10.84 -17.00
C LYS A 235 2.58 -11.21 -15.84
N VAL A 236 2.12 -11.16 -14.59
CA VAL A 236 2.90 -11.65 -13.43
C VAL A 236 3.31 -13.11 -13.61
N GLU A 237 2.39 -13.98 -13.99
CA GLU A 237 2.67 -15.40 -14.20
C GLU A 237 3.59 -15.64 -15.40
N GLU A 238 3.42 -14.87 -16.49
CA GLU A 238 4.28 -14.93 -17.68
C GLU A 238 5.72 -14.57 -17.32
N VAL A 239 5.95 -13.41 -16.70
CA VAL A 239 7.29 -12.93 -16.30
C VAL A 239 7.91 -13.90 -15.28
N TYR A 240 7.13 -14.36 -14.30
CA TYR A 240 7.60 -15.38 -13.36
C TYR A 240 8.06 -16.65 -14.07
N ASN A 241 7.31 -17.18 -15.04
CA ASN A 241 7.65 -18.38 -15.76
C ASN A 241 8.95 -18.24 -16.58
N LYS A 242 9.25 -17.05 -17.10
CA LYS A 242 10.51 -16.73 -17.77
C LYS A 242 11.69 -16.75 -16.77
N LEU A 243 11.51 -16.11 -15.61
CA LEU A 243 12.61 -15.90 -14.66
C LEU A 243 12.90 -17.11 -13.74
N ARG A 244 11.91 -17.96 -13.46
CA ARG A 244 12.01 -19.03 -12.47
C ARG A 244 13.07 -20.11 -12.80
N GLN A 245 13.51 -20.20 -14.04
CA GLN A 245 14.54 -21.15 -14.46
C GLN A 245 15.92 -20.68 -14.00
N ARG A 246 16.15 -19.36 -13.96
CA ARG A 246 17.45 -18.75 -13.68
C ARG A 246 17.55 -18.18 -12.27
N TYR A 247 16.47 -17.60 -11.74
CA TYR A 247 16.48 -16.89 -10.47
C TYR A 247 15.64 -17.58 -9.38
N LEU A 248 15.95 -17.26 -8.10
CA LEU A 248 15.11 -17.59 -6.94
C LEU A 248 13.97 -16.57 -6.85
N VAL A 249 12.94 -16.77 -7.66
CA VAL A 249 11.82 -15.85 -7.84
C VAL A 249 10.51 -16.46 -7.34
N GLY A 250 9.65 -15.63 -6.75
CA GLY A 250 8.25 -15.93 -6.46
C GLY A 250 7.32 -15.03 -7.27
N TYR A 251 6.02 -15.31 -7.24
CA TYR A 251 5.01 -14.45 -7.86
C TYR A 251 3.88 -14.15 -6.88
N TYR A 252 3.26 -12.96 -7.01
CA TYR A 252 2.24 -12.51 -6.06
C TYR A 252 1.15 -11.68 -6.74
N HIS A 253 -0.10 -12.07 -6.58
CA HIS A 253 -1.26 -11.29 -7.04
C HIS A 253 -2.53 -11.62 -6.24
N GLY A 254 -3.54 -10.78 -6.34
CA GLY A 254 -4.79 -10.92 -5.57
C GLY A 254 -5.61 -12.19 -5.85
N GLY A 255 -5.29 -12.95 -6.91
CA GLY A 255 -5.93 -14.24 -7.22
C GLY A 255 -5.38 -15.44 -6.44
N LEU A 256 -4.26 -15.29 -5.72
CA LEU A 256 -3.69 -16.34 -4.88
C LEU A 256 -4.51 -16.52 -3.59
N ALA A 257 -4.56 -17.76 -3.09
CA ALA A 257 -5.15 -18.06 -1.79
C ALA A 257 -4.37 -17.35 -0.66
N SER A 258 -5.06 -17.04 0.45
CA SER A 258 -4.49 -16.30 1.58
C SER A 258 -3.21 -16.97 2.13
N ASP A 259 -3.22 -18.30 2.30
CA ASP A 259 -2.08 -19.05 2.81
C ASP A 259 -0.88 -19.03 1.86
N GLN A 260 -1.14 -19.09 0.54
CA GLN A 260 -0.08 -18.95 -0.47
C GLN A 260 0.55 -17.56 -0.39
N ARG A 261 -0.26 -16.51 -0.27
CA ARG A 261 0.21 -15.13 -0.12
C ARG A 261 1.08 -14.96 1.13
N LYS A 262 0.65 -15.49 2.28
CA LYS A 262 1.43 -15.47 3.54
C LYS A 262 2.76 -16.20 3.40
N THR A 263 2.76 -17.37 2.77
CA THR A 263 3.97 -18.17 2.55
C THR A 263 4.99 -17.43 1.69
N LEU A 264 4.54 -16.84 0.58
CA LEU A 264 5.41 -16.08 -0.34
C LEU A 264 6.00 -14.83 0.33
N GLN A 265 5.19 -14.09 1.11
CA GLN A 265 5.64 -12.95 1.89
C GLN A 265 6.73 -13.36 2.90
N GLN A 266 6.53 -14.46 3.63
CA GLN A 266 7.51 -14.97 4.58
C GLN A 266 8.81 -15.41 3.90
N GLN A 267 8.72 -16.13 2.78
CA GLN A 267 9.89 -16.56 2.01
C GLN A 267 10.69 -15.36 1.49
N PHE A 268 10.02 -14.33 0.98
CA PHE A 268 10.66 -13.11 0.50
C PHE A 268 11.28 -12.32 1.67
N SER A 269 10.57 -12.15 2.79
CA SER A 269 11.11 -11.45 3.95
C SER A 269 12.30 -12.16 4.59
N GLN A 270 12.35 -13.50 4.51
CA GLN A 270 13.46 -14.34 5.00
C GLN A 270 14.61 -14.51 3.99
N ASN A 271 14.61 -13.79 2.87
CA ASN A 271 15.60 -13.90 1.81
C ASN A 271 15.69 -15.30 1.13
N LYS A 272 14.68 -16.16 1.31
CA LYS A 272 14.56 -17.43 0.59
C LYS A 272 14.20 -17.23 -0.88
N LEU A 273 13.46 -16.16 -1.17
CA LEU A 273 13.26 -15.61 -2.50
C LEU A 273 14.03 -14.29 -2.60
N LYS A 274 14.70 -14.07 -3.70
CA LYS A 274 15.42 -12.83 -3.99
C LYS A 274 14.63 -11.89 -4.89
N LEU A 275 13.80 -12.46 -5.74
CA LEU A 275 12.92 -11.71 -6.65
C LEU A 275 11.47 -12.03 -6.35
N LEU A 276 10.63 -11.04 -6.50
CA LEU A 276 9.18 -11.21 -6.48
C LEU A 276 8.55 -10.48 -7.66
N VAL A 277 7.85 -11.22 -8.53
CA VAL A 277 7.02 -10.63 -9.60
C VAL A 277 5.61 -10.45 -9.06
N ALA A 278 5.08 -9.23 -9.12
CA ALA A 278 3.83 -8.94 -8.45
C ALA A 278 2.94 -7.93 -9.18
N THR A 279 1.63 -7.97 -8.91
CA THR A 279 0.75 -6.81 -9.14
C THR A 279 0.84 -5.85 -7.95
N ASN A 280 0.21 -4.68 -8.07
CA ASN A 280 0.04 -3.71 -6.98
C ASN A 280 -0.58 -4.31 -5.70
N ALA A 281 -1.22 -5.49 -5.79
CA ALA A 281 -1.69 -6.24 -4.62
C ALA A 281 -0.56 -6.65 -3.66
N PHE A 282 0.69 -6.76 -4.15
CA PHE A 282 1.88 -6.91 -3.32
C PHE A 282 2.42 -5.52 -3.00
N GLY A 283 2.01 -5.02 -1.88
CA GLY A 283 2.44 -3.67 -1.64
C GLY A 283 2.27 -3.21 -0.21
N MET A 284 1.08 -2.92 0.20
CA MET A 284 0.81 -2.43 1.54
C MET A 284 1.10 -3.53 2.58
N GLY A 285 1.82 -3.18 3.66
CA GLY A 285 2.13 -4.10 4.76
C GLY A 285 3.47 -4.84 4.71
N ILE A 286 4.24 -4.72 3.63
CA ILE A 286 5.52 -5.43 3.55
C ILE A 286 6.59 -4.69 4.36
N ASN A 287 7.09 -5.38 5.38
CA ASN A 287 8.17 -4.90 6.24
C ASN A 287 9.50 -5.60 5.88
N LYS A 288 10.01 -5.34 4.66
CA LYS A 288 11.35 -5.76 4.23
C LYS A 288 12.17 -4.50 3.95
N GLU A 289 13.23 -4.31 4.70
CA GLU A 289 14.02 -3.09 4.66
C GLU A 289 15.11 -3.10 3.57
N ASP A 290 15.58 -4.27 3.19
CA ASP A 290 16.75 -4.50 2.33
C ASP A 290 16.40 -4.77 0.86
N ILE A 291 15.29 -4.23 0.35
CA ILE A 291 14.95 -4.28 -1.08
C ILE A 291 15.90 -3.31 -1.81
N ARG A 292 16.67 -3.84 -2.76
CA ARG A 292 17.68 -3.06 -3.50
C ARG A 292 17.14 -2.45 -4.77
N PHE A 293 16.10 -3.02 -5.36
CA PHE A 293 15.51 -2.45 -6.57
C PHE A 293 14.02 -2.76 -6.69
N VAL A 294 13.35 -1.86 -7.40
CA VAL A 294 11.97 -2.02 -7.87
C VAL A 294 11.97 -1.78 -9.36
N ILE A 295 11.51 -2.76 -10.13
CA ILE A 295 11.37 -2.64 -11.59
C ILE A 295 9.87 -2.63 -11.90
N HIS A 296 9.42 -1.61 -12.63
CA HIS A 296 8.10 -1.61 -13.26
C HIS A 296 8.26 -2.17 -14.67
N TYR A 297 7.83 -3.43 -14.84
CA TYR A 297 7.78 -4.07 -16.15
C TYR A 297 6.65 -3.49 -17.00
N ASP A 298 5.50 -3.22 -16.37
CA ASP A 298 4.38 -2.52 -16.98
C ASP A 298 4.23 -1.12 -16.37
N LEU A 299 3.65 -0.21 -17.16
CA LEU A 299 3.38 1.17 -16.76
C LEU A 299 2.46 1.23 -15.52
N PRO A 300 2.82 1.94 -14.43
CA PRO A 300 1.89 2.28 -13.36
C PRO A 300 0.78 3.21 -13.86
N ASP A 301 -0.39 3.16 -13.23
CA ASP A 301 -1.54 3.98 -13.60
C ASP A 301 -1.44 5.44 -13.14
N SER A 302 -0.55 5.72 -12.18
CA SER A 302 -0.40 7.05 -11.57
C SER A 302 0.97 7.25 -10.93
N LEU A 303 1.37 8.52 -10.75
CA LEU A 303 2.59 8.89 -10.02
C LEU A 303 2.49 8.54 -8.53
N GLU A 304 1.30 8.55 -7.98
CA GLU A 304 1.04 8.18 -6.58
C GLU A 304 1.34 6.71 -6.34
N ASN A 305 0.82 5.80 -7.19
CA ASN A 305 1.10 4.38 -7.10
C ASN A 305 2.58 4.10 -7.39
N TYR A 306 3.14 4.72 -8.43
CA TYR A 306 4.57 4.63 -8.72
C TYR A 306 5.43 5.03 -7.51
N SER A 307 5.17 6.19 -6.91
CA SER A 307 5.90 6.67 -5.73
C SER A 307 5.79 5.73 -4.53
N GLN A 308 4.60 5.17 -4.30
CA GLN A 308 4.38 4.23 -3.21
C GLN A 308 5.13 2.90 -3.44
N GLU A 309 5.18 2.42 -4.68
CA GLU A 309 5.83 1.18 -5.07
C GLU A 309 7.36 1.30 -5.04
N ILE A 310 7.94 2.34 -5.60
CA ILE A 310 9.39 2.59 -5.54
C ILE A 310 9.86 2.86 -4.10
N GLY A 311 9.01 3.46 -3.26
CA GLY A 311 9.28 3.72 -1.85
C GLY A 311 9.51 2.47 -1.00
N ARG A 312 9.35 1.26 -1.57
CA ARG A 312 9.71 -0.02 -0.93
C ARG A 312 11.18 -0.30 -0.96
N ALA A 313 11.90 0.25 -1.94
CA ALA A 313 13.34 0.09 -2.05
C ALA A 313 14.07 0.89 -0.96
N GLY A 314 15.19 0.37 -0.49
CA GLY A 314 16.13 1.08 0.38
C GLY A 314 15.57 1.63 1.68
N ARG A 315 14.67 0.93 2.36
CA ARG A 315 14.13 1.39 3.67
C ARG A 315 15.17 1.38 4.78
N ASP A 316 16.26 0.66 4.58
CA ASP A 316 17.45 0.65 5.44
C ASP A 316 18.39 1.84 5.20
N GLY A 317 18.03 2.76 4.28
CA GLY A 317 18.83 3.94 3.93
C GLY A 317 19.94 3.68 2.91
N LYS A 318 20.18 2.43 2.51
CA LYS A 318 21.19 2.10 1.50
C LYS A 318 20.72 2.49 0.09
N GLN A 319 21.67 2.72 -0.80
CA GLN A 319 21.40 2.99 -2.21
C GLN A 319 20.57 1.89 -2.85
N SER A 320 19.63 2.28 -3.67
CA SER A 320 18.67 1.39 -4.31
C SER A 320 18.22 2.00 -5.64
N ASN A 321 17.60 1.20 -6.50
CA ASN A 321 17.22 1.62 -7.84
C ASN A 321 15.72 1.45 -8.05
N ALA A 322 15.09 2.42 -8.71
CA ALA A 322 13.73 2.33 -9.23
C ALA A 322 13.81 2.46 -10.75
N ILE A 323 13.42 1.40 -11.45
CA ILE A 323 13.54 1.31 -12.90
C ILE A 323 12.14 1.13 -13.48
N LEU A 324 11.81 1.94 -14.47
CA LEU A 324 10.57 1.83 -15.23
C LEU A 324 10.89 1.49 -16.68
N LEU A 325 10.41 0.35 -17.13
CA LEU A 325 10.50 -0.07 -18.52
C LEU A 325 9.25 0.39 -19.24
N TYR A 326 9.43 1.20 -20.28
CA TYR A 326 8.32 1.69 -21.10
C TYR A 326 8.51 1.26 -22.55
N GLN A 327 7.49 0.63 -23.07
CA GLN A 327 7.37 0.34 -24.50
C GLN A 327 6.22 1.17 -25.08
N GLU A 328 6.38 1.64 -26.28
CA GLU A 328 5.33 2.39 -26.98
C GLU A 328 4.00 1.63 -26.94
N HIS A 329 2.92 2.32 -26.55
CA HIS A 329 1.58 1.78 -26.37
C HIS A 329 1.32 0.99 -25.07
N ASP A 330 2.21 0.99 -24.10
CA ASP A 330 1.97 0.37 -22.79
C ASP A 330 0.74 0.95 -22.06
N GLU A 331 0.41 2.20 -22.32
CA GLU A 331 -0.76 2.87 -21.75
C GLU A 331 -2.10 2.27 -22.23
N GLN A 332 -2.10 1.47 -23.31
CA GLN A 332 -3.34 0.89 -23.86
C GLN A 332 -4.08 0.00 -22.86
N ILE A 333 -3.35 -0.67 -21.95
CA ILE A 333 -3.99 -1.49 -20.90
C ILE A 333 -4.84 -0.64 -19.96
N HIS A 334 -4.37 0.57 -19.61
CA HIS A 334 -5.09 1.50 -18.76
C HIS A 334 -6.30 2.10 -19.47
N TYR A 335 -6.15 2.47 -20.75
CA TYR A 335 -7.29 2.92 -21.57
C TYR A 335 -8.35 1.83 -21.73
N PHE A 336 -7.93 0.57 -21.86
CA PHE A 336 -8.86 -0.55 -21.91
C PHE A 336 -9.67 -0.64 -20.61
N PHE A 337 -9.05 -0.66 -19.44
CA PHE A 337 -9.76 -0.71 -18.16
C PHE A 337 -10.64 0.51 -17.90
N GLN A 338 -10.18 1.71 -18.27
CA GLN A 338 -10.98 2.93 -18.15
C GLN A 338 -12.22 2.87 -19.04
N ARG A 339 -12.09 2.35 -20.26
CA ARG A 339 -13.20 2.17 -21.18
C ARG A 339 -14.21 1.14 -20.66
N GLU A 340 -13.75 -0.02 -20.19
CA GLU A 340 -14.64 -1.03 -19.60
C GLU A 340 -15.45 -0.45 -18.43
N ASN A 341 -14.79 0.23 -17.48
CA ASN A 341 -15.48 0.85 -16.36
C ASN A 341 -16.51 1.90 -16.80
N LYS A 342 -16.18 2.70 -17.82
CA LYS A 342 -17.10 3.70 -18.39
C LYS A 342 -18.31 3.05 -19.06
N GLU A 343 -18.11 1.97 -19.80
CA GLU A 343 -19.18 1.18 -20.46
C GLU A 343 -20.11 0.57 -19.40
N GLU A 344 -19.58 -0.02 -18.35
CA GLU A 344 -20.32 -0.55 -17.20
C GLU A 344 -21.17 0.53 -16.52
N ARG A 345 -20.61 1.73 -16.28
CA ARG A 345 -21.35 2.85 -15.71
C ARG A 345 -22.47 3.32 -16.63
N LEU A 346 -22.19 3.50 -17.93
CA LEU A 346 -23.21 3.93 -18.91
C LEU A 346 -24.34 2.93 -19.05
N ALA A 347 -24.05 1.62 -18.99
CA ALA A 347 -25.06 0.58 -18.96
C ALA A 347 -25.94 0.67 -17.71
N LEU A 348 -25.31 0.86 -16.54
CA LEU A 348 -26.04 1.03 -15.28
C LEU A 348 -26.91 2.32 -15.28
N GLU A 349 -26.40 3.44 -15.78
CA GLU A 349 -27.16 4.69 -15.93
C GLU A 349 -28.44 4.46 -16.77
N ARG A 350 -28.31 3.78 -17.92
CA ARG A 350 -29.47 3.44 -18.77
C ARG A 350 -30.45 2.55 -18.04
N THR A 351 -29.99 1.50 -17.36
CA THR A 351 -30.85 0.59 -16.58
C THR A 351 -31.65 1.34 -15.50
N VAL A 352 -31.01 2.30 -14.82
CA VAL A 352 -31.65 3.11 -13.79
C VAL A 352 -32.66 4.10 -14.39
N GLN A 353 -32.31 4.79 -15.49
CA GLN A 353 -33.19 5.77 -16.15
C GLN A 353 -34.41 5.12 -16.81
N GLU A 354 -34.22 4.01 -17.50
CA GLU A 354 -35.26 3.31 -18.26
C GLU A 354 -36.05 2.31 -17.40
N LYS A 355 -35.70 2.15 -16.10
CA LYS A 355 -36.29 1.16 -15.18
C LYS A 355 -36.30 -0.27 -15.75
N ARG A 356 -35.35 -0.60 -16.60
CA ARG A 356 -35.21 -1.93 -17.17
C ARG A 356 -34.71 -2.92 -16.11
N LYS A 357 -35.21 -4.16 -16.19
CA LYS A 357 -34.71 -5.28 -15.38
C LYS A 357 -33.72 -6.10 -16.22
N GLU A 358 -32.57 -5.53 -16.54
CA GLU A 358 -31.48 -6.29 -17.14
C GLU A 358 -30.60 -6.92 -16.04
N PRO A 359 -30.01 -8.10 -16.27
CA PRO A 359 -29.08 -8.67 -15.30
C PRO A 359 -27.87 -7.75 -15.15
N LEU A 360 -27.54 -7.41 -13.91
CA LEU A 360 -26.39 -6.55 -13.58
C LEU A 360 -25.13 -7.38 -13.48
N THR A 361 -24.00 -6.80 -13.85
CA THR A 361 -22.69 -7.39 -13.53
C THR A 361 -22.41 -7.29 -12.02
N PRO A 362 -21.50 -8.10 -11.48
CA PRO A 362 -21.12 -8.01 -10.07
C PRO A 362 -20.62 -6.61 -9.65
N LEU A 363 -20.02 -5.87 -10.60
CA LEU A 363 -19.59 -4.49 -10.37
C LEU A 363 -20.79 -3.53 -10.29
N GLN A 364 -21.73 -3.66 -11.22
CA GLN A 364 -22.96 -2.88 -11.25
C GLN A 364 -23.85 -3.14 -10.03
N GLU A 365 -23.93 -4.38 -9.55
CA GLU A 365 -24.66 -4.70 -8.31
C GLU A 365 -24.08 -3.93 -7.10
N LYS A 366 -22.74 -3.91 -6.96
CA LYS A 366 -22.08 -3.12 -5.93
C LYS A 366 -22.40 -1.62 -6.05
N TRP A 367 -22.31 -1.09 -7.27
CA TRP A 367 -22.63 0.32 -7.51
C TRP A 367 -24.09 0.63 -7.24
N GLN A 368 -25.02 -0.26 -7.59
CA GLN A 368 -26.45 -0.10 -7.30
C GLN A 368 -26.70 -0.08 -5.78
N GLN A 369 -26.00 -0.94 -5.03
CA GLN A 369 -26.08 -0.89 -3.57
C GLN A 369 -25.62 0.47 -3.04
N LYS A 370 -24.51 1.01 -3.54
CA LYS A 370 -24.01 2.34 -3.15
C LYS A 370 -24.93 3.48 -3.55
N MET A 371 -25.61 3.37 -4.69
CA MET A 371 -26.65 4.32 -5.08
C MET A 371 -27.82 4.36 -4.07
N LYS A 372 -28.18 3.20 -3.49
CA LYS A 372 -29.22 3.11 -2.45
C LYS A 372 -28.75 3.74 -1.13
N GLU A 373 -27.48 3.58 -0.77
CA GLU A 373 -26.90 4.08 0.47
C GLU A 373 -26.60 5.58 0.41
N LEU A 374 -26.06 6.08 -0.69
CA LEU A 374 -25.50 7.43 -0.82
C LEU A 374 -26.30 8.37 -1.73
N GLY A 375 -27.28 7.83 -2.44
CA GLY A 375 -28.06 8.57 -3.44
C GLY A 375 -27.53 8.39 -4.86
N THR A 376 -28.44 8.14 -5.80
CA THR A 376 -28.11 7.81 -7.20
C THR A 376 -27.31 8.92 -7.88
N SER A 377 -27.75 10.17 -7.80
CA SER A 377 -27.07 11.28 -8.47
C SER A 377 -25.65 11.49 -7.92
N PHE A 378 -25.51 11.48 -6.59
CA PHE A 378 -24.20 11.61 -5.94
C PHE A 378 -23.24 10.52 -6.39
N TRP A 379 -23.69 9.26 -6.42
CA TRP A 379 -22.83 8.15 -6.78
C TRP A 379 -22.40 8.18 -8.24
N LEU A 380 -23.32 8.50 -9.16
CA LEU A 380 -23.00 8.62 -10.59
C LEU A 380 -22.03 9.78 -10.88
N GLU A 381 -22.18 10.93 -10.21
CA GLU A 381 -21.21 12.01 -10.33
C GLU A 381 -19.83 11.62 -9.79
N THR A 382 -19.83 10.87 -8.71
CA THR A 382 -18.61 10.32 -8.11
C THR A 382 -17.87 9.41 -9.10
N LEU A 383 -18.58 8.49 -9.76
CA LEU A 383 -17.99 7.60 -10.77
C LEU A 383 -17.42 8.39 -11.96
N LYS A 384 -18.13 9.41 -12.46
CA LYS A 384 -17.65 10.28 -13.55
C LYS A 384 -16.40 11.05 -13.17
N ARG A 385 -16.35 11.58 -11.95
CA ARG A 385 -15.18 12.30 -11.43
C ARG A 385 -13.97 11.38 -11.35
N ASN A 386 -14.17 10.16 -10.89
CA ASN A 386 -13.09 9.16 -10.83
C ASN A 386 -12.56 8.77 -12.20
N GLU A 387 -13.44 8.60 -13.19
CA GLU A 387 -13.02 8.35 -14.56
C GLU A 387 -12.10 9.47 -15.08
N GLN A 388 -12.52 10.71 -14.87
CA GLN A 388 -11.72 11.88 -15.28
C GLN A 388 -10.38 11.92 -14.52
N GLN A 389 -10.41 11.70 -13.22
CA GLN A 389 -9.19 11.72 -12.39
C GLN A 389 -8.19 10.65 -12.84
N LYS A 390 -8.65 9.43 -13.13
CA LYS A 390 -7.78 8.36 -13.65
C LYS A 390 -7.15 8.71 -15.00
N GLN A 391 -7.90 9.40 -15.86
CA GLN A 391 -7.34 9.89 -17.13
C GLN A 391 -6.23 10.93 -16.88
N GLU A 392 -6.49 11.90 -16.00
CA GLU A 392 -5.50 12.93 -15.64
C GLU A 392 -4.24 12.33 -15.00
N GLN A 393 -4.40 11.35 -14.12
CA GLN A 393 -3.29 10.63 -13.47
C GLN A 393 -2.42 9.89 -14.49
N LEU A 394 -3.03 9.18 -15.42
CA LEU A 394 -2.31 8.49 -16.49
C LEU A 394 -1.56 9.48 -17.39
N GLN A 395 -2.16 10.62 -17.74
CA GLN A 395 -1.49 11.65 -18.53
C GLN A 395 -0.26 12.22 -17.80
N LYS A 396 -0.34 12.43 -16.48
CA LYS A 396 0.81 12.86 -15.67
C LYS A 396 1.90 11.80 -15.63
N MET A 397 1.53 10.52 -15.56
CA MET A 397 2.49 9.41 -15.61
C MET A 397 3.22 9.35 -16.97
N LEU A 398 2.50 9.54 -18.08
CA LEU A 398 3.10 9.63 -19.42
C LEU A 398 4.01 10.86 -19.56
N ALA A 399 3.58 12.00 -19.02
CA ALA A 399 4.43 13.20 -18.99
C ALA A 399 5.74 12.96 -18.22
N TYR A 400 5.70 12.23 -17.11
CA TYR A 400 6.89 11.83 -16.35
C TYR A 400 7.87 10.99 -17.19
N ILE A 401 7.36 10.04 -17.98
CA ILE A 401 8.20 9.18 -18.85
C ILE A 401 8.94 10.00 -19.89
N HIS A 402 8.25 10.94 -20.52
CA HIS A 402 8.82 11.76 -21.59
C HIS A 402 9.54 13.02 -21.11
N PHE A 403 9.61 13.23 -19.78
CA PHE A 403 10.28 14.39 -19.22
C PHE A 403 11.79 14.30 -19.38
N THR A 404 12.41 15.37 -19.88
CA THR A 404 13.86 15.45 -20.17
C THR A 404 14.67 16.10 -19.05
N GLY A 405 14.02 16.72 -18.06
CA GLY A 405 14.65 17.28 -16.88
C GLY A 405 14.79 16.24 -15.75
N CYS A 406 15.16 16.71 -14.56
CA CYS A 406 15.34 15.84 -13.40
C CYS A 406 14.04 15.13 -13.01
N ARG A 407 14.02 13.79 -13.07
CA ARG A 407 12.85 12.96 -12.77
C ARG A 407 12.38 13.12 -11.33
N ARG A 408 13.32 13.30 -10.42
CA ARG A 408 13.01 13.53 -9.00
C ARG A 408 12.27 14.84 -8.79
N GLN A 409 12.70 15.89 -9.48
CA GLN A 409 12.02 17.19 -9.42
C GLN A 409 10.59 17.08 -9.94
N PHE A 410 10.38 16.38 -11.06
CA PHE A 410 9.04 16.15 -11.59
C PHE A 410 8.14 15.41 -10.58
N LEU A 411 8.67 14.31 -10.02
CA LEU A 411 7.93 13.49 -9.05
C LEU A 411 7.58 14.28 -7.78
N LEU A 412 8.54 15.01 -7.20
CA LEU A 412 8.32 15.81 -6.00
C LEU A 412 7.38 16.99 -6.23
N ALA A 413 7.50 17.67 -7.38
CA ALA A 413 6.61 18.76 -7.76
C ALA A 413 5.14 18.33 -7.85
N HIS A 414 4.88 17.08 -8.28
CA HIS A 414 3.53 16.51 -8.28
C HIS A 414 2.91 16.49 -6.87
N PHE A 415 3.72 16.29 -5.83
CA PHE A 415 3.29 16.31 -4.44
C PHE A 415 3.44 17.70 -3.77
N GLY A 416 3.78 18.73 -4.54
CA GLY A 416 3.96 20.11 -4.04
C GLY A 416 5.26 20.31 -3.27
N GLU A 417 6.30 19.51 -3.56
CA GLU A 417 7.62 19.59 -2.95
C GLU A 417 8.66 20.04 -3.99
N GLU A 418 9.69 20.73 -3.50
CA GLU A 418 10.87 21.08 -4.29
C GLU A 418 11.96 20.03 -4.09
N ALA A 419 12.63 19.64 -5.18
CA ALA A 419 13.78 18.75 -5.09
C ALA A 419 15.00 19.54 -4.60
N GLN A 420 15.72 18.96 -3.65
CA GLN A 420 17.07 19.39 -3.30
C GLN A 420 18.10 18.71 -4.19
N GLU A 421 19.25 19.32 -4.34
CA GLU A 421 20.38 18.70 -5.04
C GLU A 421 20.68 17.32 -4.44
N ASN A 422 20.84 16.33 -5.30
CA ASN A 422 21.12 14.97 -4.91
C ASN A 422 22.14 14.34 -5.87
N PRO A 423 23.30 13.93 -5.38
CA PRO A 423 24.34 13.33 -6.23
C PRO A 423 23.94 11.97 -6.82
N TYR A 424 22.92 11.29 -6.25
CA TYR A 424 22.35 10.06 -6.78
C TYR A 424 20.87 10.28 -7.11
N CYS A 425 20.63 10.94 -8.25
CA CYS A 425 19.31 11.47 -8.57
C CYS A 425 18.55 10.62 -9.59
N CYS A 426 18.88 10.75 -10.87
CA CYS A 426 18.15 10.06 -11.94
C CYS A 426 19.00 9.86 -13.20
N ASP A 427 18.48 9.05 -14.13
CA ASP A 427 19.11 8.76 -15.43
C ASP A 427 19.38 10.03 -16.24
N ASN A 428 18.49 11.01 -16.23
CA ASN A 428 18.68 12.28 -16.94
C ASN A 428 19.83 13.13 -16.36
N ASP A 429 20.23 12.88 -15.12
CA ASP A 429 21.40 13.51 -14.48
C ASP A 429 22.69 12.66 -14.67
N GLY A 430 22.62 11.58 -15.46
CA GLY A 430 23.77 10.75 -15.82
C GLY A 430 24.26 9.81 -14.75
N ILE A 431 23.41 9.42 -13.76
CA ILE A 431 23.78 8.43 -12.77
C ILE A 431 23.80 7.02 -13.37
N GLU A 432 24.69 6.19 -12.87
CA GLU A 432 24.71 4.76 -13.17
C GLU A 432 23.97 3.97 -12.09
N ILE A 433 23.52 2.78 -12.46
CA ILE A 433 22.83 1.87 -11.53
C ILE A 433 23.81 1.48 -10.41
N ALA A 434 23.38 1.71 -9.16
CA ALA A 434 24.12 1.20 -8.02
C ALA A 434 24.01 -0.34 -8.00
N GLY A 435 25.10 -1.02 -8.36
CA GLY A 435 25.23 -2.48 -8.33
C GLY A 435 25.96 -2.91 -7.07
N GLU A 436 25.34 -3.77 -6.28
CA GLU A 436 26.00 -4.64 -5.29
C GLU A 436 26.12 -6.04 -5.91
N GLU A 437 26.63 -7.03 -5.16
CA GLU A 437 26.78 -8.42 -5.59
C GLU A 437 25.63 -8.91 -6.48
N GLN A 438 25.96 -9.49 -7.64
CA GLN A 438 24.98 -10.01 -8.60
C GLN A 438 23.96 -10.95 -7.94
N LEU A 439 22.75 -10.97 -8.50
CA LEU A 439 21.71 -11.92 -8.08
C LEU A 439 22.24 -13.34 -8.18
N PRO A 440 22.10 -14.16 -7.10
CA PRO A 440 22.51 -15.56 -7.18
C PRO A 440 21.63 -16.29 -8.18
N GLU A 441 22.22 -16.76 -9.27
CA GLU A 441 21.55 -17.69 -10.17
C GLU A 441 21.24 -18.98 -9.43
N LYS A 442 20.16 -19.65 -9.78
CA LYS A 442 19.92 -21.02 -9.34
C LYS A 442 21.09 -21.85 -9.82
N LYS A 443 21.94 -22.31 -8.91
CA LYS A 443 22.83 -23.41 -9.24
C LYS A 443 21.94 -24.52 -9.74
N GLU A 444 22.15 -24.96 -10.99
CA GLU A 444 21.41 -26.08 -11.56
C GLU A 444 21.27 -27.15 -10.50
N ALA A 445 20.06 -27.64 -10.29
CA ALA A 445 19.78 -28.74 -9.37
C ALA A 445 20.28 -30.03 -9.97
N HIS A 446 21.54 -30.00 -10.49
CA HIS A 446 22.33 -31.19 -10.78
C HIS A 446 22.82 -31.73 -9.45
N HIS A 447 22.39 -32.92 -9.11
CA HIS A 447 22.99 -33.86 -8.14
C HIS A 447 22.18 -34.29 -6.91
N TRP A 448 20.92 -33.91 -6.67
CA TRP A 448 20.27 -34.73 -5.66
C TRP A 448 19.97 -36.14 -6.16
N GLN A 449 19.61 -36.32 -7.44
CA GLN A 449 19.44 -37.62 -8.07
C GLN A 449 20.74 -38.36 -8.23
N GLU A 450 21.82 -37.70 -8.66
CA GLU A 450 23.15 -38.28 -8.74
C GLU A 450 23.78 -38.54 -7.36
N ARG A 451 23.53 -37.69 -6.35
CA ARG A 451 23.89 -37.97 -4.96
C ARG A 451 23.13 -39.16 -4.40
N LEU A 452 21.84 -39.29 -4.68
CA LEU A 452 21.09 -40.48 -4.30
C LEU A 452 21.62 -41.73 -5.01
N ILE A 453 21.90 -41.67 -6.31
CA ILE A 453 22.48 -42.77 -7.08
C ILE A 453 23.84 -43.14 -6.52
N LYS A 454 24.70 -42.19 -6.10
CA LYS A 454 25.96 -42.45 -5.45
C LYS A 454 25.80 -43.09 -4.07
N ILE A 455 24.90 -42.57 -3.24
CA ILE A 455 24.59 -43.15 -1.92
C ILE A 455 24.05 -44.57 -2.03
N PHE A 456 23.24 -44.89 -3.04
CA PHE A 456 22.73 -46.23 -3.27
C PHE A 456 23.71 -47.17 -4.02
N LYS A 457 24.77 -46.65 -4.65
CA LYS A 457 25.85 -47.48 -5.21
C LYS A 457 26.90 -47.87 -4.19
N ASP A 458 27.07 -47.12 -3.12
CA ASP A 458 28.03 -47.41 -2.05
C ASP A 458 27.43 -48.33 -0.95
N ILE A 459 26.20 -48.84 -1.14
CA ILE A 459 25.51 -49.77 -0.21
C ILE A 459 25.41 -51.22 -0.77
N ASN A 460 25.96 -51.49 -1.98
CA ASN A 460 26.04 -52.84 -2.51
C ASN A 460 27.48 -53.37 -2.55
#